data_ea96e8303c2c5e57c411b7f83dd1ed33
#
_entry.id   ea96e8303c2c5e57c411b7f83dd1ed33
#
_cell.length_a   1.000
_cell.length_b   1.000
_cell.length_c   1.000
_cell.angle_alpha   90.00
_cell.angle_beta   90.00
_cell.angle_gamma   90.00
#
_symmetry.space_group_name_H-M   'P 1'
#
loop_
_entity.id
_entity.type
_entity.pdbx_description
1 polymer ?
#
loop_
_entity_poly.entity_id
_entity_poly.type
_entity_poly.pdbx_seq_one_letter_code
_entity_poly.pdbx_strand_id
1 'polypeptide(L)' 'MGTTISTETLFRRRQKVVAAVDLPGVPAGTFGKVWYAAGVTWIRYHVGFDNGVEFANVDSHDLRDRKEYLAE' A
#
# COMPACT_ATOMS: atom_id res chain seq x y z
N MET A 1 -13.75 7.96 18.69
CA MET A 1 -13.43 7.70 18.39
C MET A 1 -13.02 7.26 17.79
N GLY A 2 -12.66 7.26 17.53
CA GLY A 2 -12.15 6.85 16.98
C GLY A 2 -11.68 6.61 16.41
N THR A 3 -11.35 6.44 16.50
CA THR A 3 -10.88 6.08 15.97
C THR A 3 -10.56 5.77 15.20
N THR A 4 -10.28 5.80 15.04
CA THR A 4 -10.01 5.54 14.24
C THR A 4 -9.89 5.12 13.45
N ILE A 5 -9.81 4.75 13.49
CA ILE A 5 -9.70 4.24 12.70
C ILE A 5 -9.67 4.43 11.47
N SER A 6 -10.05 4.84 11.22
CA SER A 6 -10.11 5.28 10.01
C SER A 6 -8.92 5.16 9.27
N THR A 7 -8.05 5.41 9.81
CA THR A 7 -6.89 5.33 9.17
C THR A 7 -6.67 4.08 8.57
N GLU A 8 -7.22 3.13 9.08
CA GLU A 8 -6.97 1.87 8.62
C GLU A 8 -7.49 1.65 7.30
N THR A 9 -8.30 2.48 6.81
CA THR A 9 -8.83 2.28 5.51
C THR A 9 -8.13 3.16 4.52
N LEU A 10 -6.88 3.45 4.74
CA LEU A 10 -6.12 4.26 3.82
C LEU A 10 -6.12 3.71 2.42
N PHE A 11 -6.01 2.41 2.28
CA PHE A 11 -6.00 1.80 0.96
C PHE A 11 -7.06 0.73 0.87
N ARG A 12 -7.82 0.80 -0.20
CA ARG A 12 -8.92 -0.13 -0.42
C ARG A 12 -8.45 -1.27 -1.33
N ARG A 13 -9.23 -2.32 -1.32
CA ARG A 13 -8.99 -3.44 -2.21
C ARG A 13 -8.97 -2.93 -3.65
N ARG A 14 -7.98 -3.34 -4.39
CA ARG A 14 -7.78 -2.98 -5.80
C ARG A 14 -7.35 -1.53 -6.01
N GLN A 15 -7.07 -0.82 -4.95
CA GLN A 15 -6.59 0.54 -5.09
C GLN A 15 -5.18 0.54 -5.66
N LYS A 16 -4.90 1.47 -6.55
CA LYS A 16 -3.58 1.62 -7.13
C LYS A 16 -2.70 2.42 -6.20
N VAL A 17 -1.52 1.93 -5.97
CA VAL A 17 -0.57 2.53 -5.03
C VAL A 17 0.82 2.61 -5.64
N VAL A 18 1.72 3.27 -4.93
CA VAL A 18 3.10 3.42 -5.33
C VAL A 18 3.97 3.08 -4.12
N ALA A 19 5.08 2.41 -4.36
CA ALA A 19 6.03 2.16 -3.28
C ALA A 19 6.62 3.50 -2.84
N ALA A 20 6.46 3.84 -1.57
CA ALA A 20 6.95 5.10 -1.05
C ALA A 20 8.42 5.01 -0.65
N VAL A 21 8.90 3.79 -0.46
CA VAL A 21 10.29 3.53 -0.07
C VAL A 21 10.80 2.35 -0.87
N ASP A 22 12.10 2.13 -0.84
CA ASP A 22 12.68 0.97 -1.50
C ASP A 22 12.32 -0.28 -0.71
N LEU A 23 11.75 -1.25 -1.39
CA LEU A 23 11.48 -2.57 -0.82
C LEU A 23 12.35 -3.57 -1.59
N PRO A 24 12.60 -4.75 -1.02
CA PRO A 24 13.42 -5.75 -1.72
C PRO A 24 12.83 -6.07 -3.09
N GLY A 25 13.55 -5.74 -4.13
CA GLY A 25 13.08 -5.95 -5.50
C GLY A 25 12.07 -4.95 -6.01
N VAL A 26 11.72 -3.93 -5.19
CA VAL A 26 10.73 -2.92 -5.58
C VAL A 26 11.27 -1.55 -5.21
N PRO A 27 11.91 -0.85 -6.15
CA PRO A 27 12.41 0.48 -5.87
C PRO A 27 11.27 1.46 -5.57
N ALA A 28 11.57 2.49 -4.79
CA ALA A 28 10.60 3.54 -4.53
C ALA A 28 10.11 4.11 -5.88
N GLY A 29 8.82 4.37 -5.96
CA GLY A 29 8.22 4.86 -7.19
C GLY A 29 7.63 3.77 -8.07
N THR A 30 7.78 2.50 -7.71
CA THR A 30 7.20 1.41 -8.47
C THR A 30 5.69 1.37 -8.22
N PHE A 31 4.92 1.29 -9.27
CA PHE A 31 3.46 1.23 -9.17
C PHE A 31 3.00 -0.17 -8.81
N GLY A 32 1.88 -0.26 -8.11
CA GLY A 32 1.30 -1.54 -7.75
C GLY A 32 -0.17 -1.41 -7.46
N LYS A 33 -0.76 -2.50 -7.01
CA LYS A 33 -2.17 -2.56 -6.70
C LYS A 33 -2.37 -3.37 -5.43
N VAL A 34 -3.23 -2.86 -4.55
CA VAL A 34 -3.58 -3.56 -3.33
C VAL A 34 -4.56 -4.67 -3.66
N TRP A 35 -4.23 -5.91 -3.30
CA TRP A 35 -5.15 -7.02 -3.49
C TRP A 35 -6.13 -7.12 -2.32
N TYR A 36 -5.61 -7.01 -1.10
CA TYR A 36 -6.47 -7.02 0.09
C TYR A 36 -5.65 -6.54 1.29
N ALA A 37 -6.36 -6.24 2.35
CA ALA A 37 -5.75 -5.84 3.61
C ALA A 37 -6.08 -6.89 4.65
N ALA A 38 -5.19 -7.09 5.60
CA ALA A 38 -5.39 -8.06 6.67
C ALA A 38 -4.83 -7.49 7.96
N GLY A 39 -5.36 -7.98 9.07
CA GLY A 39 -4.91 -7.56 10.39
C GLY A 39 -6.05 -6.99 11.21
N VAL A 40 -5.84 -6.90 12.50
CA VAL A 40 -6.85 -6.38 13.42
C VAL A 40 -6.35 -5.07 14.02
N THR A 41 -5.26 -5.12 14.75
CA THR A 41 -4.70 -3.91 15.32
C THR A 41 -3.72 -3.24 14.39
N TRP A 42 -3.08 -4.00 13.55
CA TRP A 42 -2.07 -3.50 12.64
C TRP A 42 -2.43 -4.01 11.26
N ILE A 43 -2.91 -3.14 10.41
CA ILE A 43 -3.33 -3.53 9.07
C ILE A 43 -2.12 -3.60 8.16
N ARG A 44 -2.01 -4.70 7.45
CA ARG A 44 -0.96 -4.91 6.45
C ARG A 44 -1.61 -5.22 5.13
N TYR A 45 -0.95 -4.82 4.06
CA TYR A 45 -1.52 -4.92 2.73
C TYR A 45 -0.79 -5.96 1.90
N HIS A 46 -1.56 -6.73 1.14
CA HIS A 46 -1.00 -7.62 0.14
C HIS A 46 -1.00 -6.84 -1.17
N VAL A 47 0.19 -6.56 -1.70
CA VAL A 47 0.33 -5.68 -2.86
C VAL A 47 1.09 -6.40 -3.96
N GLY A 48 0.55 -6.35 -5.17
CA GLY A 48 1.24 -6.83 -6.34
C GLY A 48 1.78 -5.64 -7.11
N PHE A 49 3.09 -5.58 -7.29
CA PHE A 49 3.71 -4.48 -7.99
C PHE A 49 3.82 -4.79 -9.48
N ASP A 50 3.84 -3.74 -10.29
CA ASP A 50 3.82 -3.88 -11.75
C ASP A 50 5.06 -4.58 -12.29
N ASN A 51 6.13 -4.63 -11.51
CA ASN A 51 7.34 -5.33 -11.92
C ASN A 51 7.28 -6.83 -11.62
N GLY A 52 6.13 -7.33 -11.17
CA GLY A 52 5.93 -8.76 -10.93
C GLY A 52 6.21 -9.21 -9.52
N VAL A 53 6.67 -8.33 -8.65
CA VAL A 53 6.98 -8.69 -7.27
C VAL A 53 5.73 -8.50 -6.42
N GLU A 54 5.44 -9.46 -5.53
CA GLU A 54 4.31 -9.36 -4.61
C GLU A 54 4.80 -9.44 -3.18
N PHE A 55 4.18 -8.65 -2.33
CA PHE A 55 4.45 -8.67 -0.90
C PHE A 55 3.15 -8.87 -0.14
N ALA A 56 3.20 -9.69 0.91
CA ALA A 56 2.01 -9.99 1.70
C ALA A 56 1.88 -9.12 2.93
N ASN A 57 2.93 -8.40 3.32
CA ASN A 57 2.95 -7.68 4.59
C ASN A 57 3.46 -6.26 4.42
N VAL A 58 2.85 -5.49 3.54
CA VAL A 58 3.30 -4.12 3.32
C VAL A 58 2.58 -3.19 4.29
N ASP A 59 3.32 -2.39 5.00
CA ASP A 59 2.78 -1.41 5.92
C ASP A 59 2.27 -0.20 5.12
N SER A 60 1.26 0.46 5.63
CA SER A 60 0.72 1.64 4.96
C SER A 60 1.76 2.75 4.81
N HIS A 61 2.73 2.82 5.70
CA HIS A 61 3.78 3.81 5.61
C HIS A 61 4.69 3.60 4.40
N ASP A 62 4.71 2.41 3.86
CA ASP A 62 5.56 2.07 2.73
C ASP A 62 4.85 2.29 1.40
N LEU A 63 3.61 2.73 1.44
CA LEU A 63 2.80 2.93 0.25
C LEU A 63 2.25 4.35 0.20
N ARG A 64 1.98 4.81 -1.02
CA ARG A 64 1.25 6.05 -1.23
C ARG A 64 0.16 5.80 -2.24
N ASP A 65 -0.92 6.56 -2.16
CA ASP A 65 -1.94 6.50 -3.18
C ASP A 65 -1.35 6.99 -4.49
N ARG A 66 -1.52 6.22 -5.56
CA ARG A 66 -0.93 6.55 -6.83
C ARG A 66 -1.44 7.89 -7.37
N LYS A 67 -2.71 8.16 -7.16
CA LYS A 67 -3.29 9.39 -7.64
C LYS A 67 -2.66 10.60 -6.96
N GLU A 68 -2.45 10.51 -5.65
CA GLU A 68 -1.81 11.57 -4.91
C GLU A 68 -0.36 11.74 -5.33
N TYR A 69 0.32 10.63 -5.51
CA TYR A 69 1.71 10.64 -5.92
C TYR A 69 1.88 11.35 -7.27
N LEU A 70 1.02 11.05 -8.22
CA LEU A 70 1.11 11.64 -9.54
C LEU A 70 0.70 13.11 -9.56
N ALA A 71 -0.02 13.55 -8.55
CA ALA A 71 -0.44 14.95 -8.47
C ALA A 71 0.60 15.87 -7.84
N GLU A 72 1.67 15.34 -7.31
CA GLU A 72 2.71 16.15 -6.66
C GLU A 72 3.59 16.88 -7.64
#